data_87cd72a89746ae14f79ff56b76096b1b
#
_entry.id   87cd72a89746ae14f79ff56b76096b1b
#
_cell.length_a   1.000
_cell.length_b   1.000
_cell.length_c   1.000
_cell.angle_alpha   90.00
_cell.angle_beta   90.00
_cell.angle_gamma   90.00
#
_symmetry.space_group_name_H-M   'P 1'
#
loop_
_entity.id
_entity.type
_entity.pdbx_description
1 polymer ?
#
loop_
_entity_poly.entity_id
_entity_poly.type
_entity_poly.pdbx_seq_one_letter_code
_entity_poly.pdbx_strand_id
1 'polypeptide(L)'
;MDLSLFFLGTAGSVPSARRGLPAVLLRRGGDRVLFDCGEGTQRQLLRSVGLLDLDSIFITHFHADHWLGLPGMLKSFALRERSEALTVYGPRGLKELMGVMRVVYGRLPYPFSVVELEPAQAVERDGYAITAIPVRHRSDASYGYAIVEQARPGHLDARLAEELGVTPGPDFGRLQRGETVAGVRPEQVMGATREGRKAVLSGDTAPCEALAVAAHRADLLVHEATFAEEELERARQTSHSTARQAAELARGAEVRMLALTHFSSRYAGGELRDEARAVFAATEAPRDFDTIEVPFPERGPATLVRWSERQERDRVGGAAGDAVGEPASPAEAVVFP
;
A
#
# COMPACT_ATOMS: atom_id res chain seq x y z
N MET A 1 9.34 -13.00 -2.23
CA MET A 1 8.03 -12.50 -1.75
C MET A 1 7.79 -11.17 -2.45
N ASP A 2 6.64 -11.03 -3.10
CA ASP A 2 6.32 -9.85 -3.89
C ASP A 2 5.77 -8.75 -2.98
N LEU A 3 6.07 -7.50 -3.30
CA LEU A 3 5.53 -6.31 -2.66
C LEU A 3 4.95 -5.41 -3.75
N SER A 4 3.69 -5.06 -3.64
CA SER A 4 3.04 -4.16 -4.58
C SER A 4 1.95 -3.32 -3.93
N LEU A 5 1.71 -2.15 -4.50
CA LEU A 5 0.62 -1.26 -4.12
C LEU A 5 -0.35 -1.16 -5.30
N PHE A 6 -1.61 -1.53 -5.06
CA PHE A 6 -2.69 -1.49 -6.02
C PHE A 6 -3.62 -0.32 -5.70
N PHE A 7 -3.81 0.59 -6.64
CA PHE A 7 -4.58 1.82 -6.45
C PHE A 7 -6.06 1.57 -6.77
N LEU A 8 -6.89 1.44 -5.75
CA LEU A 8 -8.34 1.27 -5.90
C LEU A 8 -9.04 2.59 -6.20
N GLY A 9 -8.52 3.70 -5.68
CA GLY A 9 -9.03 5.02 -5.91
C GLY A 9 -7.95 6.08 -5.75
N THR A 10 -7.95 7.07 -6.63
CA THR A 10 -6.90 8.09 -6.77
C THR A 10 -7.42 9.53 -6.80
N ALA A 11 -8.74 9.73 -6.68
CA ALA A 11 -9.33 11.07 -6.52
C ALA A 11 -9.17 11.57 -5.09
N GLY A 12 -9.13 12.89 -4.91
CA GLY A 12 -9.24 13.58 -3.64
C GLY A 12 -10.58 14.29 -3.49
N SER A 13 -11.12 14.30 -2.28
CA SER A 13 -12.35 14.96 -1.83
C SER A 13 -13.65 14.49 -2.50
N VAL A 14 -13.68 14.38 -3.82
CA VAL A 14 -14.90 14.06 -4.58
C VAL A 14 -14.59 13.00 -5.65
N PRO A 15 -15.36 11.91 -5.73
CA PRO A 15 -15.16 10.92 -6.78
C PRO A 15 -15.55 11.49 -8.15
N SER A 16 -15.02 10.87 -9.19
CA SER A 16 -15.40 11.16 -10.57
C SER A 16 -15.83 9.89 -11.31
N ALA A 17 -16.33 10.04 -12.54
CA ALA A 17 -16.64 8.88 -13.37
C ALA A 17 -15.41 7.99 -13.67
N ARG A 18 -14.19 8.53 -13.51
CA ARG A 18 -12.93 7.87 -13.85
C ARG A 18 -12.07 7.52 -12.66
N ARG A 19 -12.30 8.14 -11.49
CA ARG A 19 -11.49 7.98 -10.29
C ARG A 19 -12.38 7.79 -9.06
N GLY A 20 -12.16 6.71 -8.33
CA GLY A 20 -12.71 6.48 -7.00
C GLY A 20 -11.94 7.26 -5.93
N LEU A 21 -12.52 7.33 -4.74
CA LEU A 21 -11.95 7.97 -3.56
C LEU A 21 -10.77 7.18 -2.98
N PRO A 22 -9.94 7.79 -2.12
CA PRO A 22 -8.67 7.23 -1.67
C PRO A 22 -8.80 5.81 -1.10
N ALA A 23 -8.09 4.89 -1.72
CA ALA A 23 -7.91 3.54 -1.23
C ALA A 23 -6.73 2.89 -1.95
N VAL A 24 -5.74 2.41 -1.19
CA VAL A 24 -4.55 1.73 -1.72
C VAL A 24 -4.42 0.36 -1.04
N LEU A 25 -4.38 -0.70 -1.83
CA LEU A 25 -4.21 -2.07 -1.35
C LEU A 25 -2.74 -2.47 -1.45
N LEU A 26 -2.10 -2.66 -0.30
CA LEU A 26 -0.79 -3.31 -0.19
C LEU A 26 -0.96 -4.83 -0.32
N ARG A 27 -0.13 -5.45 -1.14
CA ARG A 27 0.02 -6.89 -1.26
C ARG A 27 1.47 -7.25 -0.97
N ARG A 28 1.68 -8.09 0.04
CA ARG A 28 3.00 -8.61 0.38
C ARG A 28 2.89 -10.11 0.70
N GLY A 29 3.33 -10.93 -0.24
CA GLY A 29 3.08 -12.36 -0.13
C GLY A 29 1.58 -12.67 0.05
N GLY A 30 1.21 -13.27 1.18
CA GLY A 30 -0.18 -13.54 1.57
C GLY A 30 -0.93 -12.32 2.10
N ASP A 31 -0.23 -11.32 2.65
CA ASP A 31 -0.86 -10.19 3.34
C ASP A 31 -1.60 -9.25 2.40
N ARG A 32 -2.75 -8.77 2.87
CA ARG A 32 -3.65 -7.84 2.18
C ARG A 32 -4.04 -6.72 3.14
N VAL A 33 -3.38 -5.58 3.02
CA VAL A 33 -3.58 -4.42 3.89
C VAL A 33 -4.14 -3.27 3.07
N LEU A 34 -5.26 -2.71 3.51
CA LEU A 34 -5.88 -1.56 2.86
C LEU A 34 -5.51 -0.27 3.59
N PHE A 35 -5.03 0.73 2.86
CA PHE A 35 -4.85 2.10 3.36
C PHE A 35 -5.97 2.96 2.81
N ASP A 36 -6.73 3.54 3.71
CA ASP A 36 -8.00 4.22 3.52
C ASP A 36 -9.09 3.35 2.87
N CYS A 37 -10.32 3.77 3.03
CA CYS A 37 -11.51 3.10 2.53
C CYS A 37 -12.56 4.14 2.17
N GLY A 38 -12.29 4.94 1.15
CA GLY A 38 -13.22 5.95 0.66
C GLY A 38 -14.51 5.35 0.14
N GLU A 39 -15.54 6.18 -0.02
CA GLU A 39 -16.81 5.72 -0.58
C GLU A 39 -16.60 5.02 -1.92
N GLY A 40 -17.25 3.87 -2.10
CA GLY A 40 -17.14 3.08 -3.32
C GLY A 40 -15.94 2.12 -3.38
N THR A 41 -15.03 2.09 -2.41
CA THR A 41 -13.87 1.17 -2.38
C THR A 41 -14.30 -0.30 -2.53
N GLN A 42 -15.39 -0.70 -1.90
CA GLN A 42 -15.97 -2.03 -2.07
C GLN A 42 -16.31 -2.33 -3.54
N ARG A 43 -16.92 -1.39 -4.24
CA ARG A 43 -17.25 -1.52 -5.67
C ARG A 43 -15.98 -1.56 -6.53
N GLN A 44 -14.97 -0.77 -6.18
CA GLN A 44 -13.67 -0.78 -6.87
C GLN A 44 -12.97 -2.14 -6.74
N LEU A 45 -13.01 -2.77 -5.56
CA LEU A 45 -12.53 -4.13 -5.35
C LEU A 45 -13.26 -5.12 -6.26
N LEU A 46 -14.61 -5.11 -6.24
CA LEU A 46 -15.43 -6.01 -7.04
C LEU A 46 -15.20 -5.85 -8.55
N ARG A 47 -14.90 -4.65 -9.03
CA ARG A 47 -14.61 -4.35 -10.44
C ARG A 47 -13.21 -4.77 -10.89
N SER A 48 -12.34 -5.07 -9.96
CA SER A 48 -10.92 -5.33 -10.26
C SER A 48 -10.46 -6.71 -9.79
N VAL A 49 -10.21 -6.86 -8.51
CA VAL A 49 -9.56 -8.06 -7.94
C VAL A 49 -10.50 -8.92 -7.10
N GLY A 50 -11.77 -8.56 -7.07
CA GLY A 50 -12.78 -9.17 -6.20
C GLY A 50 -12.73 -8.61 -4.78
N LEU A 51 -13.75 -8.93 -3.98
CA LEU A 51 -13.76 -8.57 -2.57
C LEU A 51 -12.88 -9.57 -1.82
N LEU A 52 -11.60 -9.23 -1.70
CA LEU A 52 -10.57 -10.03 -1.04
C LEU A 52 -10.77 -10.01 0.48
N ASP A 53 -10.30 -11.06 1.16
CA ASP A 53 -10.11 -11.03 2.59
C ASP A 53 -8.92 -10.12 2.93
N LEU A 54 -9.23 -9.04 3.65
CA LEU A 54 -8.24 -8.09 4.13
C LEU A 54 -7.77 -8.52 5.52
N ASP A 55 -6.47 -8.43 5.80
CA ASP A 55 -5.94 -8.66 7.15
C ASP A 55 -6.19 -7.46 8.04
N SER A 56 -6.08 -6.27 7.47
CA SER A 56 -6.27 -5.02 8.21
C SER A 56 -6.55 -3.84 7.29
N ILE A 57 -7.12 -2.79 7.89
CA ILE A 57 -7.37 -1.50 7.24
C ILE A 57 -6.70 -0.42 8.09
N PHE A 58 -5.94 0.47 7.46
CA PHE A 58 -5.30 1.61 8.09
C PHE A 58 -5.95 2.89 7.59
N ILE A 59 -6.56 3.66 8.48
CA ILE A 59 -7.19 4.95 8.17
C ILE A 59 -6.20 6.07 8.46
N THR A 60 -6.00 6.95 7.50
CA THR A 60 -5.07 8.09 7.64
C THR A 60 -5.64 9.19 8.50
N HIS A 61 -6.89 9.57 8.26
CA HIS A 61 -7.63 10.60 9.00
C HIS A 61 -9.15 10.48 8.74
N PHE A 62 -9.97 11.37 9.31
CA PHE A 62 -11.42 11.21 9.33
C PHE A 62 -12.18 12.10 8.34
N HIS A 63 -11.55 12.64 7.30
CA HIS A 63 -12.32 13.23 6.20
C HIS A 63 -13.11 12.15 5.47
N ALA A 64 -14.31 12.52 5.04
CA ALA A 64 -15.31 11.60 4.51
C ALA A 64 -14.80 10.70 3.38
N ASP A 65 -13.99 11.25 2.50
CA ASP A 65 -13.44 10.57 1.33
C ASP A 65 -12.41 9.47 1.68
N HIS A 66 -11.90 9.41 2.92
CA HIS A 66 -10.93 8.40 3.36
C HIS A 66 -11.53 7.20 4.09
N TRP A 67 -12.78 7.27 4.58
CA TRP A 67 -13.32 6.18 5.40
C TRP A 67 -14.80 5.84 5.19
N LEU A 68 -15.60 6.65 4.48
CA LEU A 68 -17.06 6.39 4.35
C LEU A 68 -17.40 5.07 3.65
N GLY A 69 -16.50 4.47 2.91
CA GLY A 69 -16.67 3.13 2.35
C GLY A 69 -16.60 1.99 3.37
N LEU A 70 -15.97 2.26 4.54
CA LEU A 70 -15.70 1.23 5.54
C LEU A 70 -16.98 0.57 6.10
N PRO A 71 -18.02 1.29 6.54
CA PRO A 71 -19.23 0.66 7.07
C PRO A 71 -19.89 -0.29 6.05
N GLY A 72 -19.98 0.10 4.78
CA GLY A 72 -20.53 -0.74 3.71
C GLY A 72 -19.67 -1.97 3.44
N MET A 73 -18.34 -1.83 3.49
CA MET A 73 -17.41 -2.95 3.32
C MET A 73 -17.52 -3.96 4.47
N LEU A 74 -17.57 -3.51 5.72
CA LEU A 74 -17.76 -4.38 6.90
C LEU A 74 -19.04 -5.20 6.78
N LYS A 75 -20.13 -4.57 6.31
CA LYS A 75 -21.41 -5.27 6.09
C LYS A 75 -21.31 -6.30 4.97
N SER A 76 -20.59 -5.99 3.91
CA SER A 76 -20.39 -6.94 2.79
C SER A 76 -19.57 -8.14 3.19
N PHE A 77 -18.55 -7.97 4.01
CA PHE A 77 -17.81 -9.08 4.61
C PHE A 77 -18.72 -9.96 5.47
N ALA A 78 -19.58 -9.35 6.28
CA ALA A 78 -20.54 -10.09 7.10
C ALA A 78 -21.53 -10.91 6.26
N LEU A 79 -22.04 -10.34 5.14
CA LEU A 79 -22.95 -11.02 4.22
C LEU A 79 -22.29 -12.15 3.41
N ARG A 80 -20.96 -12.12 3.29
CA ARG A 80 -20.14 -13.17 2.65
C ARG A 80 -19.63 -14.20 3.65
N GLU A 81 -20.18 -14.21 4.86
CA GLU A 81 -19.83 -15.18 5.90
C GLU A 81 -18.34 -15.19 6.27
N ARG A 82 -17.70 -14.00 6.23
CA ARG A 82 -16.31 -13.89 6.67
C ARG A 82 -16.13 -14.49 8.06
N SER A 83 -15.11 -15.32 8.24
CA SER A 83 -14.71 -15.91 9.53
C SER A 83 -13.42 -15.27 10.09
N GLU A 84 -12.55 -14.79 9.20
CA GLU A 84 -11.24 -14.27 9.57
C GLU A 84 -11.33 -12.92 10.30
N ALA A 85 -10.43 -12.73 11.26
CA ALA A 85 -10.36 -11.49 12.03
C ALA A 85 -10.04 -10.29 11.12
N LEU A 86 -10.62 -9.12 11.43
CA LEU A 86 -10.31 -7.85 10.79
C LEU A 86 -9.99 -6.81 11.85
N THR A 87 -8.84 -6.16 11.70
CA THR A 87 -8.47 -5.02 12.55
C THR A 87 -8.43 -3.74 11.73
N VAL A 88 -9.07 -2.69 12.24
CA VAL A 88 -8.98 -1.33 11.69
C VAL A 88 -8.09 -0.50 12.61
N TYR A 89 -7.03 0.05 12.02
CA TYR A 89 -6.08 0.94 12.67
C TYR A 89 -6.30 2.38 12.21
N GLY A 90 -6.01 3.34 13.06
CA GLY A 90 -6.06 4.75 12.66
C GLY A 90 -5.77 5.70 13.81
N PRO A 91 -5.94 7.02 13.60
CA PRO A 91 -5.68 8.03 14.61
C PRO A 91 -6.61 7.92 15.82
N ARG A 92 -6.24 8.64 16.89
CA ARG A 92 -7.11 8.83 18.06
C ARG A 92 -8.47 9.39 17.63
N GLY A 93 -9.55 8.87 18.19
CA GLY A 93 -10.94 9.16 17.81
C GLY A 93 -11.55 8.08 16.90
N LEU A 94 -10.77 7.14 16.36
CA LEU A 94 -11.29 6.06 15.52
C LEU A 94 -12.27 5.16 16.26
N LYS A 95 -12.01 4.85 17.54
CA LYS A 95 -12.94 4.02 18.35
C LYS A 95 -14.29 4.69 18.54
N GLU A 96 -14.29 6.01 18.79
CA GLU A 96 -15.52 6.78 18.91
C GLU A 96 -16.29 6.80 17.61
N LEU A 97 -15.61 7.12 16.49
CA LEU A 97 -16.19 7.12 15.15
C LEU A 97 -16.83 5.76 14.82
N MET A 98 -16.11 4.67 15.03
CA MET A 98 -16.61 3.32 14.77
C MET A 98 -17.74 2.93 15.74
N GLY A 99 -17.71 3.42 16.96
CA GLY A 99 -18.79 3.28 17.93
C GLY A 99 -20.09 3.90 17.46
N VAL A 100 -20.04 5.14 16.97
CA VAL A 100 -21.21 5.85 16.38
C VAL A 100 -21.69 5.12 15.11
N MET A 101 -20.78 4.70 14.26
CA MET A 101 -21.11 4.02 12.99
C MET A 101 -21.63 2.59 13.19
N ARG A 102 -21.60 2.04 14.41
CA ARG A 102 -22.17 0.73 14.70
C ARG A 102 -23.67 0.62 14.38
N VAL A 103 -24.41 1.73 14.45
CA VAL A 103 -25.81 1.76 14.04
C VAL A 103 -25.98 1.44 12.54
N VAL A 104 -24.97 1.72 11.71
CA VAL A 104 -24.98 1.48 10.26
C VAL A 104 -24.54 0.05 9.92
N TYR A 105 -23.38 -0.40 10.41
CA TYR A 105 -22.86 -1.73 10.07
C TYR A 105 -23.41 -2.86 10.97
N GLY A 106 -23.97 -2.53 12.13
CA GLY A 106 -24.61 -3.48 13.03
C GLY A 106 -23.64 -4.42 13.74
N ARG A 107 -24.12 -5.63 14.11
CA ARG A 107 -23.28 -6.69 14.66
C ARG A 107 -22.55 -7.41 13.52
N LEU A 108 -21.25 -7.60 13.67
CA LEU A 108 -20.43 -8.37 12.74
C LEU A 108 -20.29 -9.82 13.26
N PRO A 109 -20.45 -10.84 12.40
CA PRO A 109 -20.34 -12.24 12.80
C PRO A 109 -18.90 -12.76 12.91
N TYR A 110 -17.91 -11.95 12.57
CA TYR A 110 -16.48 -12.26 12.60
C TYR A 110 -15.75 -11.42 13.66
N PRO A 111 -14.55 -11.84 14.12
CA PRO A 111 -13.74 -11.05 15.03
C PRO A 111 -13.36 -9.70 14.42
N PHE A 112 -13.74 -8.61 15.09
CA PHE A 112 -13.49 -7.25 14.63
C PHE A 112 -12.88 -6.40 15.74
N SER A 113 -11.77 -5.75 15.44
CA SER A 113 -11.03 -4.91 16.38
C SER A 113 -10.76 -3.53 15.81
N VAL A 114 -10.75 -2.52 16.68
CA VAL A 114 -10.40 -1.14 16.36
C VAL A 114 -9.25 -0.72 17.26
N VAL A 115 -8.16 -0.28 16.66
CA VAL A 115 -6.94 0.11 17.34
C VAL A 115 -6.56 1.54 16.98
N GLU A 116 -6.50 2.41 17.97
CA GLU A 116 -5.96 3.76 17.81
C GLU A 116 -4.45 3.71 17.96
N LEU A 117 -3.76 4.36 17.03
CA LEU A 117 -2.31 4.43 17.01
C LEU A 117 -1.83 5.78 17.58
N GLU A 118 -0.73 5.73 18.31
CA GLU A 118 0.01 6.92 18.68
C GLU A 118 1.00 7.32 17.57
N PRO A 119 1.43 8.60 17.51
CA PRO A 119 2.46 9.03 16.58
C PRO A 119 3.73 8.18 16.68
N ALA A 120 4.29 7.78 15.54
CA ALA A 120 5.44 6.89 15.41
C ALA A 120 5.25 5.47 15.95
N GLN A 121 4.04 5.09 16.33
CA GLN A 121 3.76 3.71 16.74
C GLN A 121 3.83 2.77 15.52
N ALA A 122 4.56 1.66 15.70
CA ALA A 122 4.65 0.59 14.71
C ALA A 122 3.67 -0.55 15.01
N VAL A 123 3.09 -1.10 13.97
CA VAL A 123 2.33 -2.36 13.99
C VAL A 123 3.22 -3.43 13.35
N GLU A 124 3.75 -4.30 14.20
CA GLU A 124 4.64 -5.38 13.77
C GLU A 124 3.86 -6.47 13.00
N ARG A 125 4.47 -6.97 11.94
CA ARG A 125 4.00 -8.05 11.08
C ARG A 125 5.13 -9.06 10.83
N ASP A 126 4.81 -10.18 10.21
CA ASP A 126 5.83 -11.15 9.86
C ASP A 126 6.79 -10.59 8.79
N GLY A 127 8.01 -10.24 9.24
CA GLY A 127 9.09 -9.72 8.41
C GLY A 127 8.96 -8.26 7.95
N TYR A 128 8.02 -7.47 8.50
CA TYR A 128 7.89 -6.02 8.26
C TYR A 128 7.11 -5.31 9.36
N ALA A 129 7.15 -3.99 9.36
CA ALA A 129 6.33 -3.16 10.24
C ALA A 129 5.61 -2.07 9.43
N ILE A 130 4.45 -1.62 9.94
CA ILE A 130 3.71 -0.46 9.46
C ILE A 130 3.72 0.59 10.56
N THR A 131 4.36 1.72 10.31
CA THR A 131 4.54 2.80 11.30
C THR A 131 3.66 3.99 10.95
N ALA A 132 2.91 4.52 11.92
CA ALA A 132 2.13 5.74 11.79
C ALA A 132 3.05 6.96 11.81
N ILE A 133 3.03 7.77 10.75
CA ILE A 133 3.82 8.99 10.60
C ILE A 133 2.90 10.18 10.86
N PRO A 134 3.13 11.00 11.89
CA PRO A 134 2.32 12.20 12.07
C PRO A 134 2.56 13.17 10.90
N VAL A 135 1.48 13.56 10.22
CA VAL A 135 1.52 14.48 9.09
C VAL A 135 0.73 15.75 9.35
N ARG A 136 0.91 16.75 8.50
CA ARG A 136 0.36 18.09 8.71
C ARG A 136 -0.90 18.32 7.87
N HIS A 137 -2.05 18.03 8.44
CA HIS A 137 -3.35 18.26 7.81
C HIS A 137 -4.32 18.97 8.76
N ARG A 138 -5.53 19.29 8.30
CA ARG A 138 -6.54 20.06 9.06
C ARG A 138 -7.14 19.33 10.26
N SER A 139 -7.09 18.01 10.30
CA SER A 139 -7.60 17.25 11.44
C SER A 139 -6.56 17.17 12.57
N ASP A 140 -7.04 17.07 13.82
CA ASP A 140 -6.20 17.04 15.03
C ASP A 140 -5.19 15.87 15.04
N ALA A 141 -5.51 14.78 14.35
CA ALA A 141 -4.62 13.65 14.17
C ALA A 141 -4.74 13.12 12.74
N SER A 142 -3.66 13.23 11.97
CA SER A 142 -3.55 12.70 10.62
C SER A 142 -2.24 11.95 10.48
N TYR A 143 -2.31 10.78 9.82
CA TYR A 143 -1.16 9.92 9.62
C TYR A 143 -0.90 9.64 8.15
N GLY A 144 0.39 9.64 7.79
CA GLY A 144 0.91 8.80 6.73
C GLY A 144 1.36 7.45 7.32
N TYR A 145 1.78 6.53 6.47
CA TYR A 145 2.22 5.20 6.90
C TYR A 145 3.51 4.80 6.19
N ALA A 146 4.50 4.34 6.97
CA ALA A 146 5.71 3.73 6.45
C ALA A 146 5.63 2.20 6.58
N ILE A 147 5.80 1.50 5.49
CA ILE A 147 5.92 0.06 5.40
C ILE A 147 7.39 -0.25 5.24
N VAL A 148 8.01 -0.89 6.23
CA VAL A 148 9.44 -1.18 6.25
C VAL A 148 9.66 -2.66 6.48
N GLU A 149 10.25 -3.35 5.51
CA GLU A 149 10.65 -4.74 5.67
C GLU A 149 11.91 -4.87 6.50
N GLN A 150 12.00 -5.97 7.24
CA GLN A 150 13.21 -6.32 7.98
C GLN A 150 14.40 -6.52 7.02
N ALA A 151 15.57 -6.22 7.53
CA ALA A 151 16.81 -6.51 6.83
C ALA A 151 16.95 -8.01 6.55
N ARG A 152 17.54 -8.34 5.40
CA ARG A 152 17.72 -9.71 4.95
C ARG A 152 19.17 -10.14 5.10
N PRO A 153 19.45 -11.42 5.35
CA PRO A 153 20.82 -11.94 5.31
C PRO A 153 21.51 -11.61 3.98
N GLY A 154 22.81 -11.39 4.04
CA GLY A 154 23.65 -11.26 2.86
C GLY A 154 23.60 -12.52 1.97
N HIS A 155 24.24 -12.44 0.82
CA HIS A 155 24.42 -13.64 -0.01
C HIS A 155 25.40 -14.59 0.67
N LEU A 156 25.02 -15.87 0.70
CA LEU A 156 25.95 -16.92 1.10
C LEU A 156 26.97 -17.18 -0.04
N ASP A 157 28.25 -17.10 0.25
CA ASP A 157 29.27 -17.64 -0.62
C ASP A 157 29.30 -19.18 -0.48
N ALA A 158 28.49 -19.82 -1.33
CA ALA A 158 28.30 -21.28 -1.31
C ALA A 158 29.65 -21.99 -1.53
N ARG A 159 30.48 -21.48 -2.44
CA ARG A 159 31.78 -22.09 -2.75
C ARG A 159 32.73 -22.03 -1.55
N LEU A 160 32.85 -20.87 -0.92
CA LEU A 160 33.66 -20.71 0.26
C LEU A 160 33.14 -21.56 1.44
N ALA A 161 31.83 -21.66 1.60
CA ALA A 161 31.20 -22.49 2.63
C ALA A 161 31.56 -23.98 2.42
N GLU A 162 31.50 -24.47 1.18
CA GLU A 162 31.92 -25.85 0.83
C GLU A 162 33.41 -26.07 1.04
N GLU A 163 34.25 -25.13 0.64
CA GLU A 163 35.72 -25.17 0.88
C GLU A 163 36.06 -25.24 2.38
N LEU A 164 35.22 -24.64 3.24
CA LEU A 164 35.35 -24.70 4.69
C LEU A 164 34.68 -25.94 5.32
N GLY A 165 34.15 -26.86 4.52
CA GLY A 165 33.59 -28.14 4.98
C GLY A 165 32.10 -28.13 5.33
N VAL A 166 31.34 -27.12 4.92
CA VAL A 166 29.88 -27.10 5.11
C VAL A 166 29.20 -27.82 3.95
N THR A 167 28.34 -28.78 4.26
CA THR A 167 27.62 -29.54 3.25
C THR A 167 26.48 -28.72 2.64
N PRO A 168 26.37 -28.67 1.28
CA PRO A 168 25.23 -28.01 0.62
C PRO A 168 23.88 -28.58 1.06
N GLY A 169 22.90 -27.69 1.22
CA GLY A 169 21.54 -28.06 1.60
C GLY A 169 21.08 -27.41 2.91
N PRO A 170 20.49 -28.16 3.88
CA PRO A 170 19.96 -27.60 5.12
C PRO A 170 20.95 -26.75 5.93
N ASP A 171 22.25 -27.11 5.88
CA ASP A 171 23.32 -26.42 6.59
C ASP A 171 23.59 -25.02 6.05
N PHE A 172 23.41 -24.78 4.76
CA PHE A 172 23.45 -23.44 4.18
C PHE A 172 22.30 -22.56 4.74
N GLY A 173 21.11 -23.14 4.90
CA GLY A 173 19.99 -22.46 5.53
C GLY A 173 20.25 -22.10 7.00
N ARG A 174 20.99 -22.94 7.73
CA ARG A 174 21.40 -22.67 9.12
C ARG A 174 22.38 -21.51 9.20
N LEU A 175 23.39 -21.46 8.34
CA LEU A 175 24.32 -20.33 8.21
C LEU A 175 23.54 -19.03 7.89
N GLN A 176 22.58 -19.06 6.97
CA GLN A 176 21.75 -17.90 6.62
C GLN A 176 20.88 -17.41 7.79
N ARG A 177 20.53 -18.29 8.73
CA ARG A 177 19.83 -17.92 9.97
C ARG A 177 20.76 -17.46 11.09
N GLY A 178 22.09 -17.37 10.84
CA GLY A 178 23.04 -16.90 11.83
C GLY A 178 23.63 -18.03 12.70
N GLU A 179 23.38 -19.30 12.39
CA GLU A 179 23.91 -20.44 13.15
C GLU A 179 25.35 -20.78 12.69
N THR A 180 26.22 -21.17 13.63
CA THR A 180 27.52 -21.75 13.30
C THR A 180 27.34 -23.22 12.87
N VAL A 181 27.89 -23.63 11.73
CA VAL A 181 27.76 -24.97 11.17
C VAL A 181 29.14 -25.54 10.86
N ALA A 182 29.45 -26.73 11.33
CA ALA A 182 30.76 -27.41 11.15
C ALA A 182 31.97 -26.54 11.56
N GLY A 183 31.79 -25.65 12.54
CA GLY A 183 32.82 -24.69 12.98
C GLY A 183 32.92 -23.42 12.12
N VAL A 184 32.18 -23.33 11.04
CA VAL A 184 32.10 -22.16 10.16
C VAL A 184 31.06 -21.18 10.69
N ARG A 185 31.46 -19.93 10.97
CA ARG A 185 30.58 -18.86 11.41
C ARG A 185 29.97 -18.12 10.20
N PRO A 186 28.74 -17.61 10.30
CA PRO A 186 28.10 -16.86 9.23
C PRO A 186 28.96 -15.75 8.65
N GLU A 187 29.64 -14.97 9.49
CA GLU A 187 30.45 -13.82 9.07
C GLU A 187 31.62 -14.19 8.12
N GLN A 188 32.00 -15.48 8.08
CA GLN A 188 33.07 -15.96 7.20
C GLN A 188 32.57 -16.19 5.78
N VAL A 189 31.29 -16.50 5.59
CA VAL A 189 30.72 -16.96 4.32
C VAL A 189 29.49 -16.15 3.88
N MET A 190 29.00 -15.24 4.71
CA MET A 190 27.86 -14.38 4.39
C MET A 190 28.37 -12.98 3.97
N GLY A 191 27.84 -12.48 2.89
CA GLY A 191 28.02 -11.08 2.50
C GLY A 191 27.34 -10.10 3.46
N ALA A 192 27.45 -8.81 3.19
CA ALA A 192 26.79 -7.76 3.98
C ALA A 192 25.26 -7.95 4.02
N THR A 193 24.66 -7.65 5.16
CA THR A 193 23.19 -7.59 5.33
C THR A 193 22.59 -6.67 4.29
N ARG A 194 21.48 -7.10 3.69
CA ARG A 194 20.74 -6.36 2.67
C ARG A 194 19.51 -5.70 3.30
N GLU A 195 19.31 -4.43 2.98
CA GLU A 195 18.14 -3.71 3.46
C GLU A 195 16.84 -4.34 2.91
N GLY A 196 15.79 -4.30 3.70
CA GLY A 196 14.43 -4.60 3.26
C GLY A 196 13.89 -3.47 2.39
N ARG A 197 12.75 -3.70 1.74
CA ARG A 197 12.07 -2.66 0.95
C ARG A 197 11.35 -1.69 1.87
N LYS A 198 11.25 -0.44 1.41
CA LYS A 198 10.57 0.63 2.12
C LYS A 198 9.60 1.34 1.20
N ALA A 199 8.32 1.33 1.56
CA ALA A 199 7.29 2.12 0.90
C ALA A 199 6.64 3.07 1.91
N VAL A 200 6.36 4.30 1.49
CA VAL A 200 5.74 5.32 2.34
C VAL A 200 4.52 5.89 1.65
N LEU A 201 3.40 6.01 2.37
CA LEU A 201 2.18 6.67 1.93
C LEU A 201 1.99 7.94 2.77
N SER A 202 1.80 9.08 2.13
CA SER A 202 1.69 10.36 2.84
C SER A 202 0.39 10.53 3.61
N GLY A 203 -0.73 9.93 3.14
CA GLY A 203 -2.06 10.47 3.45
C GLY A 203 -2.17 11.91 2.94
N ASP A 204 -3.14 12.66 3.43
CA ASP A 204 -3.30 14.07 3.12
C ASP A 204 -2.38 14.92 4.00
N THR A 205 -1.61 15.80 3.38
CA THR A 205 -0.62 16.60 4.11
C THR A 205 -0.13 17.82 3.36
N ALA A 206 0.06 18.92 4.05
CA ALA A 206 1.03 19.93 3.64
C ALA A 206 2.45 19.37 3.81
N PRO A 207 3.47 19.87 3.09
CA PRO A 207 4.86 19.45 3.29
C PRO A 207 5.26 19.48 4.76
N CYS A 208 5.81 18.38 5.28
CA CYS A 208 6.22 18.26 6.67
C CYS A 208 7.49 17.42 6.84
N GLU A 209 8.25 17.77 7.87
CA GLU A 209 9.56 17.14 8.15
C GLU A 209 9.43 15.67 8.52
N ALA A 210 8.42 15.30 9.32
CA ALA A 210 8.24 13.91 9.74
C ALA A 210 8.05 12.96 8.55
N LEU A 211 7.31 13.39 7.53
CA LEU A 211 7.16 12.62 6.29
C LEU A 211 8.48 12.56 5.50
N ALA A 212 9.22 13.68 5.40
CA ALA A 212 10.51 13.71 4.72
C ALA A 212 11.53 12.75 5.37
N VAL A 213 11.60 12.73 6.69
CA VAL A 213 12.44 11.79 7.46
C VAL A 213 12.01 10.35 7.23
N ALA A 214 10.70 10.06 7.30
CA ALA A 214 10.18 8.72 7.08
C ALA A 214 10.42 8.24 5.64
N ALA A 215 10.32 9.12 4.65
CA ALA A 215 10.52 8.82 3.24
C ALA A 215 12.01 8.73 2.85
N HIS A 216 12.95 9.10 3.73
CA HIS A 216 14.37 9.08 3.37
C HIS A 216 14.80 7.72 2.82
N ARG A 217 15.34 7.72 1.57
CA ARG A 217 15.76 6.55 0.79
C ARG A 217 14.70 5.45 0.63
N ALA A 218 13.42 5.82 0.63
CA ALA A 218 12.36 4.86 0.34
C ALA A 218 12.42 4.38 -1.13
N ASP A 219 12.08 3.10 -1.35
CA ASP A 219 11.95 2.55 -2.71
C ASP A 219 10.75 3.16 -3.43
N LEU A 220 9.70 3.49 -2.68
CA LEU A 220 8.48 4.13 -3.19
C LEU A 220 7.93 5.12 -2.18
N LEU A 221 7.67 6.33 -2.62
CA LEU A 221 6.83 7.30 -1.93
C LEU A 221 5.52 7.48 -2.70
N VAL A 222 4.39 7.16 -2.09
CA VAL A 222 3.05 7.55 -2.56
C VAL A 222 2.66 8.83 -1.85
N HIS A 223 2.55 9.92 -2.58
CA HIS A 223 2.30 11.25 -2.02
C HIS A 223 1.06 11.88 -2.64
N GLU A 224 0.26 12.57 -1.83
CA GLU A 224 -0.82 13.38 -2.35
C GLU A 224 -0.30 14.49 -3.26
N ALA A 225 -1.08 14.84 -4.27
CA ALA A 225 -0.85 15.97 -5.15
C ALA A 225 -2.21 16.56 -5.54
N THR A 226 -2.87 17.11 -4.54
CA THR A 226 -4.24 17.63 -4.69
C THR A 226 -4.27 18.81 -5.65
N PHE A 227 -3.19 19.58 -5.75
CA PHE A 227 -3.10 20.82 -6.52
C PHE A 227 -1.86 20.88 -7.42
N ALA A 228 -1.97 21.68 -8.50
CA ALA A 228 -0.81 22.16 -9.24
C ALA A 228 -0.19 23.38 -8.52
N GLU A 229 1.04 23.74 -8.90
CA GLU A 229 1.77 24.86 -8.28
C GLU A 229 1.05 26.22 -8.42
N GLU A 230 0.28 26.41 -9.48
CA GLU A 230 -0.53 27.62 -9.68
C GLU A 230 -1.58 27.83 -8.59
N GLU A 231 -2.00 26.76 -7.89
CA GLU A 231 -2.94 26.78 -6.77
C GLU A 231 -2.22 26.61 -5.41
N LEU A 232 -0.93 26.95 -5.30
CA LEU A 232 -0.13 26.82 -4.07
C LEU A 232 -0.80 27.46 -2.84
N GLU A 233 -1.38 28.64 -3.00
CA GLU A 233 -2.05 29.32 -1.90
C GLU A 233 -3.25 28.52 -1.38
N ARG A 234 -4.00 27.90 -2.28
CA ARG A 234 -5.10 27.03 -1.93
C ARG A 234 -4.62 25.76 -1.23
N ALA A 235 -3.54 25.16 -1.72
CA ALA A 235 -2.90 24.01 -1.07
C ALA A 235 -2.53 24.34 0.38
N ARG A 236 -1.95 25.50 0.63
CA ARG A 236 -1.63 26.00 1.99
C ARG A 236 -2.87 26.16 2.86
N GLN A 237 -3.92 26.83 2.33
CA GLN A 237 -5.17 27.07 3.06
C GLN A 237 -5.90 25.78 3.42
N THR A 238 -5.77 24.74 2.60
CA THR A 238 -6.43 23.45 2.81
C THR A 238 -5.52 22.41 3.45
N SER A 239 -4.26 22.76 3.75
CA SER A 239 -3.24 21.88 4.30
C SER A 239 -2.98 20.62 3.43
N HIS A 240 -2.90 20.84 2.12
CA HIS A 240 -2.51 19.88 1.10
C HIS A 240 -1.18 20.25 0.44
N SER A 241 -0.72 19.40 -0.46
CA SER A 241 0.50 19.64 -1.24
C SER A 241 0.18 19.88 -2.72
N THR A 242 1.09 20.63 -3.38
CA THR A 242 1.15 20.67 -4.85
C THR A 242 1.98 19.49 -5.38
N ALA A 243 1.81 19.16 -6.65
CA ALA A 243 2.62 18.14 -7.32
C ALA A 243 4.12 18.48 -7.27
N ARG A 244 4.44 19.77 -7.42
CA ARG A 244 5.81 20.27 -7.27
C ARG A 244 6.38 20.06 -5.86
N GLN A 245 5.61 20.38 -4.83
CA GLN A 245 6.04 20.17 -3.43
C GLN A 245 6.26 18.70 -3.11
N ALA A 246 5.38 17.80 -3.61
CA ALA A 246 5.56 16.36 -3.48
C ALA A 246 6.89 15.90 -4.13
N ALA A 247 7.21 16.42 -5.32
CA ALA A 247 8.44 16.11 -6.03
C ALA A 247 9.69 16.70 -5.35
N GLU A 248 9.60 17.90 -4.77
CA GLU A 248 10.68 18.51 -3.99
C GLU A 248 11.00 17.69 -2.73
N LEU A 249 9.96 17.23 -2.02
CA LEU A 249 10.11 16.34 -0.86
C LEU A 249 10.76 15.00 -1.31
N ALA A 250 10.26 14.38 -2.38
CA ALA A 250 10.80 13.14 -2.92
C ALA A 250 12.28 13.24 -3.27
N ARG A 251 12.67 14.33 -3.94
CA ARG A 251 14.07 14.60 -4.27
C ARG A 251 14.93 14.82 -3.03
N GLY A 252 14.46 15.63 -2.07
CA GLY A 252 15.18 15.91 -0.83
C GLY A 252 15.32 14.68 0.07
N ALA A 253 14.36 13.79 0.06
CA ALA A 253 14.38 12.53 0.80
C ALA A 253 15.09 11.40 0.05
N GLU A 254 15.66 11.64 -1.15
CA GLU A 254 16.38 10.63 -1.95
C GLU A 254 15.55 9.37 -2.23
N VAL A 255 14.23 9.52 -2.43
CA VAL A 255 13.38 8.37 -2.77
C VAL A 255 13.73 7.84 -4.17
N ARG A 256 13.46 6.55 -4.41
CA ARG A 256 13.75 5.95 -5.72
C ARG A 256 12.63 6.17 -6.74
N MET A 257 11.38 6.24 -6.28
CA MET A 257 10.22 6.51 -7.11
C MET A 257 9.16 7.30 -6.32
N LEU A 258 8.55 8.29 -6.97
CA LEU A 258 7.38 9.03 -6.48
C LEU A 258 6.14 8.59 -7.25
N ALA A 259 5.07 8.26 -6.54
CA ALA A 259 3.73 8.05 -7.10
C ALA A 259 2.78 9.11 -6.57
N LEU A 260 2.19 9.89 -7.45
CA LEU A 260 1.21 10.91 -7.08
C LEU A 260 -0.19 10.30 -6.95
N THR A 261 -0.97 10.77 -5.99
CA THR A 261 -2.36 10.37 -5.77
C THR A 261 -3.19 11.54 -5.24
N HIS A 262 -4.45 11.29 -4.88
CA HIS A 262 -5.35 12.27 -4.28
C HIS A 262 -5.57 13.50 -5.19
N PHE A 263 -5.87 13.25 -6.45
CA PHE A 263 -6.02 14.31 -7.44
C PHE A 263 -7.36 15.05 -7.29
N SER A 264 -7.33 16.38 -7.21
CA SER A 264 -8.54 17.18 -7.34
C SER A 264 -9.20 16.92 -8.70
N SER A 265 -10.53 16.92 -8.74
CA SER A 265 -11.32 16.76 -9.97
C SER A 265 -11.02 17.80 -11.05
N ARG A 266 -10.29 18.87 -10.72
CA ARG A 266 -9.83 19.91 -11.64
C ARG A 266 -8.77 19.44 -12.62
N TYR A 267 -8.02 18.36 -12.26
CA TYR A 267 -6.85 17.93 -12.99
C TYR A 267 -7.04 16.54 -13.59
N ALA A 268 -6.53 16.34 -14.79
CA ALA A 268 -6.50 15.02 -15.41
C ALA A 268 -5.44 14.08 -14.82
N GLY A 269 -4.53 14.60 -13.98
CA GLY A 269 -3.43 13.88 -13.34
C GLY A 269 -2.16 13.81 -14.21
N GLY A 270 -2.26 13.86 -15.53
CA GLY A 270 -1.10 13.91 -16.42
C GLY A 270 -0.31 15.20 -16.28
N GLU A 271 -0.98 16.33 -16.19
CA GLU A 271 -0.39 17.65 -15.95
C GLU A 271 0.35 17.75 -14.64
N LEU A 272 -0.22 17.21 -13.55
CA LEU A 272 0.42 17.16 -12.23
C LEU A 272 1.67 16.26 -12.25
N ARG A 273 1.61 15.14 -12.98
CA ARG A 273 2.78 14.29 -13.20
C ARG A 273 3.88 15.02 -13.94
N ASP A 274 3.54 15.73 -15.00
CA ASP A 274 4.52 16.42 -15.84
C ASP A 274 5.17 17.60 -15.09
N GLU A 275 4.39 18.30 -14.26
CA GLU A 275 4.89 19.31 -13.31
C GLU A 275 5.89 18.69 -12.32
N ALA A 276 5.52 17.58 -11.68
CA ALA A 276 6.39 16.90 -10.73
C ALA A 276 7.66 16.33 -11.38
N ARG A 277 7.56 15.78 -12.59
CA ARG A 277 8.70 15.27 -13.36
C ARG A 277 9.74 16.32 -13.70
N ALA A 278 9.34 17.57 -13.84
CA ALA A 278 10.29 18.68 -14.02
C ALA A 278 11.22 18.87 -12.81
N VAL A 279 10.82 18.38 -11.63
CA VAL A 279 11.58 18.46 -10.39
C VAL A 279 12.23 17.11 -10.02
N PHE A 280 11.48 16.00 -10.21
CA PHE A 280 11.90 14.65 -9.90
C PHE A 280 11.44 13.68 -11.01
N ALA A 281 12.36 13.30 -11.89
CA ALA A 281 12.05 12.54 -13.12
C ALA A 281 11.40 11.17 -12.86
N ALA A 282 11.74 10.49 -11.75
CA ALA A 282 11.18 9.19 -11.38
C ALA A 282 9.79 9.32 -10.73
N THR A 283 8.90 10.09 -11.37
CA THR A 283 7.53 10.34 -10.89
C THR A 283 6.50 9.69 -11.80
N GLU A 284 5.53 9.01 -11.19
CA GLU A 284 4.36 8.45 -11.86
C GLU A 284 3.05 8.97 -11.27
N ALA A 285 1.98 8.94 -12.07
CA ALA A 285 0.62 9.24 -11.65
C ALA A 285 -0.26 8.01 -11.97
N PRO A 286 -0.44 7.11 -11.01
CA PRO A 286 -1.31 5.95 -11.17
C PRO A 286 -2.76 6.38 -11.46
N ARG A 287 -3.45 5.52 -12.18
CA ARG A 287 -4.91 5.54 -12.33
C ARG A 287 -5.52 4.48 -11.43
N ASP A 288 -6.81 4.55 -11.26
CA ASP A 288 -7.52 3.46 -10.59
C ASP A 288 -7.21 2.12 -11.26
N PHE A 289 -6.94 1.13 -10.43
CA PHE A 289 -6.55 -0.24 -10.76
C PHE A 289 -5.10 -0.44 -11.26
N ASP A 290 -4.33 0.61 -11.44
CA ASP A 290 -2.90 0.47 -11.68
C ASP A 290 -2.19 -0.15 -10.47
N THR A 291 -1.08 -0.83 -10.70
CA THR A 291 -0.24 -1.43 -9.66
C THR A 291 1.17 -0.85 -9.74
N ILE A 292 1.76 -0.53 -8.61
CA ILE A 292 3.20 -0.31 -8.52
C ILE A 292 3.83 -1.55 -7.87
N GLU A 293 4.71 -2.21 -8.61
CA GLU A 293 5.52 -3.31 -8.13
C GLU A 293 6.82 -2.75 -7.53
N VAL A 294 7.14 -3.18 -6.31
CA VAL A 294 8.34 -2.75 -5.59
C VAL A 294 9.28 -3.96 -5.45
N PRO A 295 10.18 -4.18 -6.41
CA PRO A 295 11.16 -5.25 -6.31
C PRO A 295 12.19 -4.95 -5.22
N PHE A 296 12.95 -5.96 -4.81
CA PHE A 296 14.12 -5.70 -3.95
C PHE A 296 15.13 -4.81 -4.69
N PRO A 297 15.85 -3.93 -3.97
CA PRO A 297 16.74 -2.93 -4.56
C PRO A 297 17.73 -3.47 -5.59
N GLU A 298 18.21 -4.69 -5.40
CA GLU A 298 19.13 -5.37 -6.31
C GLU A 298 18.49 -5.85 -7.62
N ARG A 299 17.16 -5.86 -7.71
CA ARG A 299 16.39 -6.25 -8.91
C ARG A 299 15.94 -5.06 -9.75
N GLY A 300 16.19 -3.85 -9.29
CA GLY A 300 15.84 -2.63 -9.99
C GLY A 300 14.88 -1.73 -9.21
N PRO A 301 14.47 -0.60 -9.82
CA PRO A 301 13.52 0.34 -9.22
C PRO A 301 12.09 -0.21 -9.21
N ALA A 302 11.23 0.44 -8.43
CA ALA A 302 9.79 0.22 -8.51
C ALA A 302 9.26 0.55 -9.92
N THR A 303 8.21 -0.14 -10.36
CA THR A 303 7.65 -0.01 -11.70
C THR A 303 6.13 0.08 -11.67
N LEU A 304 5.59 0.98 -12.48
CA LEU A 304 4.15 1.12 -12.67
C LEU A 304 3.67 0.13 -13.75
N VAL A 305 2.74 -0.74 -13.38
CA VAL A 305 2.03 -1.66 -14.29
C VAL A 305 0.61 -1.16 -14.48
N ARG A 306 0.26 -0.80 -15.70
CA ARG A 306 -1.08 -0.32 -16.04
C ARG A 306 -2.09 -1.46 -16.01
N TRP A 307 -3.31 -1.15 -15.54
CA TRP A 307 -4.39 -2.14 -15.48
C TRP A 307 -4.71 -2.76 -16.85
N SER A 308 -4.71 -1.97 -17.91
CA SER A 308 -4.91 -2.43 -19.30
C SER A 308 -3.88 -3.47 -19.72
N GLU A 309 -2.61 -3.25 -19.40
CA GLU A 309 -1.51 -4.16 -19.72
C GLU A 309 -1.64 -5.49 -18.95
N ARG A 310 -2.10 -5.42 -17.70
CA ARG A 310 -2.36 -6.61 -16.88
C ARG A 310 -3.49 -7.45 -17.45
N GLN A 311 -4.62 -6.82 -17.81
CA GLN A 311 -5.73 -7.54 -18.43
C GLN A 311 -5.33 -8.21 -19.75
N GLU A 312 -4.45 -7.59 -20.51
CA GLU A 312 -3.94 -8.17 -21.75
C GLU A 312 -3.03 -9.36 -21.49
N ARG A 313 -2.14 -9.29 -20.50
CA ARG A 313 -1.31 -10.44 -20.06
C ARG A 313 -2.16 -11.62 -19.57
N ASP A 314 -3.19 -11.36 -18.77
CA ASP A 314 -4.09 -12.39 -18.25
C ASP A 314 -4.90 -13.05 -19.39
N ARG A 315 -5.30 -12.30 -20.42
CA ARG A 315 -5.97 -12.84 -21.62
C ARG A 315 -5.04 -13.72 -22.47
N VAL A 316 -3.81 -13.28 -22.66
CA VAL A 316 -2.81 -14.03 -23.46
C VAL A 316 -2.35 -15.28 -22.70
N GLY A 317 -2.14 -15.19 -21.37
CA GLY A 317 -1.79 -16.32 -20.52
C GLY A 317 -2.91 -17.35 -20.36
N GLY A 318 -4.18 -16.90 -20.28
CA GLY A 318 -5.37 -17.77 -20.21
C GLY A 318 -5.65 -18.51 -21.53
N ALA A 319 -5.34 -17.89 -22.68
CA ALA A 319 -5.50 -18.53 -23.99
C ALA A 319 -4.50 -19.70 -24.24
N ALA A 320 -3.44 -19.81 -23.45
CA ALA A 320 -2.49 -20.92 -23.51
C ALA A 320 -2.88 -22.12 -22.61
N GLY A 321 -3.92 -21.96 -21.75
CA GLY A 321 -4.37 -22.97 -20.76
C GLY A 321 -5.71 -23.65 -21.06
N ASP A 322 -6.56 -23.07 -21.90
CA ASP A 322 -7.93 -23.55 -22.15
C ASP A 322 -8.11 -24.23 -23.51
N ALA A 323 -7.58 -25.42 -23.62
CA ALA A 323 -8.12 -26.45 -24.50
C ALA A 323 -8.58 -27.60 -23.58
N VAL A 324 -9.78 -27.51 -23.01
CA VAL A 324 -10.73 -28.55 -22.57
C VAL A 324 -11.57 -27.99 -21.37
N GLY A 325 -12.86 -27.76 -21.60
CA GLY A 325 -13.82 -27.52 -20.53
C GLY A 325 -15.04 -26.72 -20.98
N GLU A 326 -16.15 -27.40 -21.21
CA GLU A 326 -17.46 -26.81 -21.56
C GLU A 326 -17.95 -25.77 -20.54
N PRO A 327 -18.71 -24.75 -20.94
CA PRO A 327 -19.20 -23.71 -20.04
C PRO A 327 -20.32 -24.24 -19.12
N ALA A 328 -20.16 -24.03 -17.82
CA ALA A 328 -21.22 -24.28 -16.85
C ALA A 328 -22.41 -23.31 -17.06
N SER A 329 -23.61 -23.90 -17.01
CA SER A 329 -24.92 -23.24 -17.11
C SER A 329 -25.07 -22.06 -16.12
N PRO A 330 -25.78 -20.97 -16.47
CA PRO A 330 -25.99 -19.84 -15.58
C PRO A 330 -26.85 -20.22 -14.38
N ALA A 331 -26.33 -19.90 -13.19
CA ALA A 331 -27.01 -20.09 -11.93
C ALA A 331 -28.29 -19.21 -11.85
N GLU A 332 -29.39 -19.84 -11.37
CA GLU A 332 -30.69 -19.24 -11.16
C GLU A 332 -30.66 -18.01 -10.24
N ALA A 333 -31.44 -17.01 -10.62
CA ALA A 333 -31.61 -15.81 -9.82
C ALA A 333 -32.37 -16.14 -8.52
N VAL A 334 -31.75 -15.88 -7.38
CA VAL A 334 -32.39 -15.96 -6.07
C VAL A 334 -33.28 -14.72 -5.91
N VAL A 335 -34.61 -14.95 -5.91
CA VAL A 335 -35.61 -13.94 -5.56
C VAL A 335 -35.77 -13.96 -4.04
N PHE A 336 -35.54 -12.83 -3.39
CA PHE A 336 -35.79 -12.65 -1.96
C PHE A 336 -37.27 -12.37 -1.72
N PRO A 337 -37.86 -12.90 -0.65
CA PRO A 337 -39.21 -12.55 -0.21
C PRO A 337 -39.28 -11.17 0.44
#